data_cb32b5ffbe83d2e7e0bedd7ad699a4e4
#
_entry.id   cb32b5ffbe83d2e7e0bedd7ad699a4e4
#
_cell.length_a   1.000
_cell.length_b   1.000
_cell.length_c   1.000
_cell.angle_alpha   90.00
_cell.angle_beta   90.00
_cell.angle_gamma   90.00
#
_symmetry.space_group_name_H-M   'P 1'
#
loop_
_entity.id
_entity.type
_entity.pdbx_description
1 polymer ?
#
loop_
_entity_poly.entity_id
_entity_poly.type
_entity_poly.pdbx_seq_one_letter_code
_entity_poly.pdbx_strand_id
1 'polypeptide(L)'
;PFVIDLGFTRNEYAAIVKGVGLAALLVGGFAGGFIARALPLAPSLWIGGILQAVANLSFSALALVGTNTTMLAVAIIAENFTSAIGTVMFVAYLSALCRKPLHTATQYALLTALAAVGRTYLSSGAGFIAESTGWAWFFVICMLAGIPSLLLLAWLQRHGHFKQFEPKRS
;
A
#
# COMPACT_ATOMS: atom_id res chain seq x y z
N PRO A 1 -7.15 10.41 13.68
CA PRO A 1 -8.02 11.60 13.58
C PRO A 1 -9.26 11.29 12.77
N PHE A 2 -9.15 10.93 11.46
CA PHE A 2 -10.25 10.74 10.51
C PHE A 2 -11.48 9.98 11.07
N VAL A 3 -11.28 8.82 11.67
CA VAL A 3 -12.37 7.98 12.17
C VAL A 3 -13.07 8.63 13.37
N ILE A 4 -12.31 9.32 14.22
CA ILE A 4 -12.85 10.05 15.36
C ILE A 4 -13.62 11.28 14.91
N ASP A 5 -13.11 12.00 13.91
CA ASP A 5 -13.77 13.17 13.32
C ASP A 5 -15.10 12.80 12.65
N LEU A 6 -15.23 11.57 12.14
CA LEU A 6 -16.50 11.02 11.65
C LEU A 6 -17.50 10.65 12.74
N GLY A 7 -17.11 10.67 14.02
CA GLY A 7 -17.98 10.40 15.16
C GLY A 7 -17.93 8.98 15.71
N PHE A 8 -16.99 8.15 15.27
CA PHE A 8 -16.77 6.82 15.85
C PHE A 8 -16.01 6.90 17.17
N THR A 9 -16.32 6.01 18.10
CA THR A 9 -15.55 5.89 19.33
C THR A 9 -14.24 5.15 19.10
N ARG A 10 -13.23 5.45 19.95
CA ARG A 10 -11.93 4.75 19.90
C ARG A 10 -12.07 3.25 20.10
N ASN A 11 -13.05 2.83 20.91
CA ASN A 11 -13.29 1.41 21.20
C ASN A 11 -13.88 0.67 20.00
N GLU A 12 -14.85 1.26 19.30
CA GLU A 12 -15.42 0.71 18.06
C GLU A 12 -14.34 0.55 17.00
N TYR A 13 -13.56 1.60 16.76
CA TYR A 13 -12.46 1.54 15.81
C TYR A 13 -11.44 0.45 16.18
N ALA A 14 -11.02 0.39 17.45
CA ALA A 14 -10.07 -0.60 17.92
C ALA A 14 -10.60 -2.03 17.79
N ALA A 15 -11.89 -2.26 18.05
CA ALA A 15 -12.52 -3.56 17.91
C ALA A 15 -12.54 -4.02 16.44
N ILE A 16 -12.89 -3.14 15.50
CA ILE A 16 -12.91 -3.43 14.07
C ILE A 16 -11.49 -3.71 13.56
N VAL A 17 -10.51 -2.86 13.90
CA VAL A 17 -9.12 -3.03 13.44
C VAL A 17 -8.52 -4.32 13.98
N LYS A 18 -8.70 -4.62 15.27
CA LYS A 18 -8.16 -5.84 15.89
C LYS A 18 -8.88 -7.11 15.43
N GLY A 19 -10.18 -7.01 15.14
CA GLY A 19 -10.97 -8.14 14.64
C GLY A 19 -10.74 -8.35 13.15
N VAL A 20 -11.54 -7.69 12.33
CA VAL A 20 -11.54 -7.90 10.88
C VAL A 20 -10.30 -7.34 10.18
N GLY A 21 -9.71 -6.25 10.70
CA GLY A 21 -8.51 -5.66 10.12
C GLY A 21 -7.30 -6.59 10.19
N LEU A 22 -7.07 -7.25 11.33
CA LEU A 22 -5.98 -8.21 11.48
C LEU A 22 -6.19 -9.45 10.59
N ALA A 23 -7.40 -9.98 10.54
CA ALA A 23 -7.73 -11.10 9.64
C ALA A 23 -7.48 -10.74 8.17
N ALA A 24 -7.92 -9.55 7.74
CA ALA A 24 -7.69 -9.05 6.39
C ALA A 24 -6.20 -8.89 6.06
N LEU A 25 -5.40 -8.40 7.02
CA LEU A 25 -3.95 -8.27 6.88
C LEU A 25 -3.27 -9.63 6.69
N LEU A 26 -3.64 -10.63 7.47
CA LEU A 26 -3.09 -11.98 7.35
C LEU A 26 -3.46 -12.61 6.00
N VAL A 27 -4.74 -12.56 5.63
CA VAL A 27 -5.21 -13.10 4.33
C VAL A 27 -4.54 -12.36 3.18
N GLY A 28 -4.42 -11.04 3.26
CA GLY A 28 -3.72 -10.21 2.28
C GLY A 28 -2.23 -10.59 2.14
N GLY A 29 -1.56 -10.87 3.25
CA GLY A 29 -0.18 -11.35 3.24
C GLY A 29 0.00 -12.68 2.52
N PHE A 30 -0.89 -13.66 2.77
CA PHE A 30 -0.90 -14.93 2.04
C PHE A 30 -1.23 -14.75 0.55
N ALA A 31 -2.24 -13.93 0.23
CA ALA A 31 -2.59 -13.61 -1.15
C ALA A 31 -1.42 -12.94 -1.88
N GLY A 32 -0.75 -11.98 -1.23
CA GLY A 32 0.45 -11.33 -1.74
C GLY A 32 1.58 -12.31 -2.00
N GLY A 33 1.84 -13.23 -1.07
CA GLY A 33 2.83 -14.29 -1.24
C GLY A 33 2.51 -15.23 -2.42
N PHE A 34 1.24 -15.57 -2.61
CA PHE A 34 0.80 -16.37 -3.75
C PHE A 34 0.99 -15.61 -5.08
N ILE A 35 0.57 -14.33 -5.15
CA ILE A 35 0.74 -13.48 -6.33
C ILE A 35 2.22 -13.34 -6.69
N ALA A 36 3.09 -13.08 -5.70
CA ALA A 36 4.53 -12.92 -5.90
C ALA A 36 5.21 -14.18 -6.46
N ARG A 37 4.65 -15.36 -6.18
CA ARG A 37 5.14 -16.65 -6.72
C ARG A 37 4.55 -17.00 -8.07
N ALA A 38 3.31 -16.63 -8.32
CA ALA A 38 2.56 -17.00 -9.52
C ALA A 38 2.82 -16.08 -10.70
N LEU A 39 3.14 -14.82 -10.45
CA LEU A 39 3.29 -13.80 -11.48
C LEU A 39 4.70 -13.20 -11.51
N PRO A 40 5.15 -12.73 -12.69
CA PRO A 40 6.36 -11.92 -12.80
C PRO A 40 6.29 -10.67 -11.91
N LEU A 41 7.44 -10.13 -11.55
CA LEU A 41 7.54 -9.03 -10.58
C LEU A 41 6.80 -7.76 -11.03
N ALA A 42 6.88 -7.39 -12.31
CA ALA A 42 6.24 -6.18 -12.81
C ALA A 42 4.70 -6.24 -12.73
N PRO A 43 4.00 -7.28 -13.23
CA PRO A 43 2.55 -7.43 -13.03
C PRO A 43 2.15 -7.46 -11.56
N SER A 44 2.93 -8.11 -10.69
CA SER A 44 2.68 -8.15 -9.25
C SER A 44 2.67 -6.76 -8.62
N LEU A 45 3.65 -5.92 -8.96
CA LEU A 45 3.71 -4.52 -8.50
C LEU A 45 2.54 -3.68 -9.03
N TRP A 46 2.09 -3.91 -10.27
CA TRP A 46 0.90 -3.25 -10.81
C TRP A 46 -0.36 -3.61 -10.02
N ILE A 47 -0.54 -4.89 -9.71
CA ILE A 47 -1.67 -5.37 -8.89
C ILE A 47 -1.66 -4.66 -7.52
N GLY A 48 -0.51 -4.65 -6.83
CA GLY A 48 -0.37 -3.99 -5.54
C GLY A 48 -0.69 -2.50 -5.59
N GLY A 49 -0.18 -1.79 -6.59
CA GLY A 49 -0.41 -0.35 -6.76
C GLY A 49 -1.87 0.00 -7.08
N ILE A 50 -2.51 -0.77 -7.96
CA ILE A 50 -3.93 -0.56 -8.33
C ILE A 50 -4.84 -0.87 -7.14
N LEU A 51 -4.61 -1.98 -6.44
CA LEU A 51 -5.39 -2.34 -5.25
C LEU A 51 -5.29 -1.27 -4.16
N GLN A 52 -4.10 -0.71 -3.94
CA GLN A 52 -3.91 0.37 -2.97
C GLN A 52 -4.65 1.66 -3.38
N ALA A 53 -4.66 2.00 -4.67
CA ALA A 53 -5.43 3.13 -5.17
C ALA A 53 -6.94 2.94 -4.94
N VAL A 54 -7.46 1.74 -5.20
CA VAL A 54 -8.88 1.40 -4.95
C VAL A 54 -9.22 1.44 -3.46
N ALA A 55 -8.32 0.97 -2.58
CA ALA A 55 -8.53 1.04 -1.13
C ALA A 55 -8.66 2.48 -0.63
N ASN A 56 -7.87 3.42 -1.15
CA ASN A 56 -8.01 4.85 -0.82
C ASN A 56 -9.39 5.41 -1.18
N LEU A 57 -10.00 4.94 -2.28
CA LEU A 57 -11.36 5.34 -2.65
C LEU A 57 -12.42 4.84 -1.67
N SER A 58 -12.20 3.70 -1.02
CA SER A 58 -13.11 3.19 0.01
C SER A 58 -13.18 4.14 1.22
N PHE A 59 -12.05 4.73 1.62
CA PHE A 59 -12.02 5.76 2.67
C PHE A 59 -12.63 7.09 2.21
N SER A 60 -12.44 7.47 0.95
CA SER A 60 -13.12 8.64 0.38
C SER A 60 -14.64 8.47 0.40
N ALA A 61 -15.13 7.29 0.02
CA ALA A 61 -16.56 6.96 0.09
C ALA A 61 -17.07 6.97 1.54
N LEU A 62 -16.31 6.43 2.51
CA LEU A 62 -16.65 6.49 3.92
C LEU A 62 -16.76 7.94 4.42
N ALA A 63 -15.85 8.83 3.99
CA ALA A 63 -15.88 10.23 4.35
C ALA A 63 -17.15 10.95 3.86
N LEU A 64 -17.72 10.51 2.74
CA LEU A 64 -18.98 11.05 2.19
C LEU A 64 -20.23 10.46 2.85
N VAL A 65 -20.20 9.17 3.21
CA VAL A 65 -21.32 8.46 3.84
C VAL A 65 -21.46 8.83 5.32
N GLY A 66 -20.36 9.19 5.98
CA GLY A 66 -20.35 9.53 7.41
C GLY A 66 -20.31 8.32 8.31
N THR A 67 -20.97 8.39 9.49
CA THR A 67 -20.91 7.39 10.55
C THR A 67 -21.65 6.10 10.16
N ASN A 68 -20.97 5.18 9.50
CA ASN A 68 -21.49 3.87 9.12
C ASN A 68 -20.48 2.78 9.46
N THR A 69 -20.77 1.99 10.49
CA THR A 69 -19.88 0.93 11.01
C THR A 69 -19.57 -0.14 9.97
N THR A 70 -20.54 -0.52 9.15
CA THR A 70 -20.31 -1.51 8.07
C THR A 70 -19.35 -0.96 7.02
N MET A 71 -19.55 0.27 6.60
CA MET A 71 -18.67 0.92 5.63
C MET A 71 -17.25 1.13 6.17
N LEU A 72 -17.14 1.46 7.46
CA LEU A 72 -15.85 1.52 8.16
C LEU A 72 -15.14 0.16 8.16
N ALA A 73 -15.87 -0.91 8.49
CA ALA A 73 -15.31 -2.27 8.46
C ALA A 73 -14.84 -2.65 7.06
N VAL A 74 -15.62 -2.37 6.02
CA VAL A 74 -15.25 -2.63 4.62
C VAL A 74 -14.00 -1.84 4.23
N ALA A 75 -13.92 -0.56 4.57
CA ALA A 75 -12.75 0.27 4.28
C ALA A 75 -11.49 -0.25 4.99
N ILE A 76 -11.60 -0.65 6.26
CA ILE A 76 -10.49 -1.22 7.04
C ILE A 76 -10.06 -2.58 6.47
N ILE A 77 -11.00 -3.44 6.08
CA ILE A 77 -10.68 -4.72 5.43
C ILE A 77 -9.94 -4.47 4.12
N ALA A 78 -10.48 -3.60 3.26
CA ALA A 78 -9.86 -3.27 1.97
C ALA A 78 -8.44 -2.73 2.16
N GLU A 79 -8.25 -1.77 3.06
CA GLU A 79 -6.94 -1.17 3.33
C GLU A 79 -5.93 -2.18 3.87
N ASN A 80 -6.28 -2.95 4.90
CA ASN A 80 -5.35 -3.93 5.49
C ASN A 80 -5.00 -5.05 4.50
N PHE A 81 -5.97 -5.52 3.74
CA PHE A 81 -5.76 -6.56 2.73
C PHE A 81 -4.84 -6.06 1.61
N THR A 82 -5.12 -4.91 1.03
CA THR A 82 -4.34 -4.35 -0.08
C THR A 82 -2.96 -3.89 0.37
N SER A 83 -2.85 -3.30 1.56
CA SER A 83 -1.59 -2.88 2.16
C SER A 83 -0.66 -4.07 2.43
N ALA A 84 -1.21 -5.20 2.89
CA ALA A 84 -0.44 -6.42 3.07
C ALA A 84 0.09 -6.97 1.74
N ILE A 85 -0.75 -7.02 0.70
CA ILE A 85 -0.32 -7.39 -0.66
C ILE A 85 0.78 -6.46 -1.15
N GLY A 86 0.56 -5.14 -1.07
CA GLY A 86 1.54 -4.13 -1.49
C GLY A 86 2.88 -4.26 -0.77
N THR A 87 2.85 -4.52 0.54
CA THR A 87 4.05 -4.75 1.35
C THR A 87 4.83 -5.98 0.89
N VAL A 88 4.15 -7.10 0.62
CA VAL A 88 4.80 -8.32 0.12
C VAL A 88 5.44 -8.07 -1.26
N MET A 89 4.74 -7.37 -2.17
CA MET A 89 5.27 -7.02 -3.49
C MET A 89 6.50 -6.10 -3.37
N PHE A 90 6.44 -5.13 -2.48
CA PHE A 90 7.54 -4.20 -2.23
C PHE A 90 8.77 -4.92 -1.68
N VAL A 91 8.60 -5.79 -0.68
CA VAL A 91 9.69 -6.62 -0.12
C VAL A 91 10.28 -7.54 -1.18
N ALA A 92 9.44 -8.17 -2.01
CA ALA A 92 9.90 -9.01 -3.11
C ALA A 92 10.76 -8.21 -4.11
N TYR A 93 10.32 -6.99 -4.46
CA TYR A 93 11.08 -6.09 -5.34
C TYR A 93 12.42 -5.66 -4.74
N LEU A 94 12.43 -5.22 -3.47
CA LEU A 94 13.68 -4.87 -2.78
C LEU A 94 14.65 -6.05 -2.71
N SER A 95 14.15 -7.24 -2.43
CA SER A 95 14.95 -8.46 -2.40
C SER A 95 15.54 -8.78 -3.77
N ALA A 96 14.78 -8.58 -4.84
CA ALA A 96 15.25 -8.79 -6.21
C ALA A 96 16.33 -7.78 -6.63
N LEU A 97 16.33 -6.57 -6.08
CA LEU A 97 17.38 -5.56 -6.31
C LEU A 97 18.70 -5.92 -5.63
N CYS A 98 18.68 -6.67 -4.53
CA CYS A 98 19.85 -7.04 -3.73
C CYS A 98 20.57 -8.27 -4.31
N ARG A 99 21.31 -8.06 -5.41
CA ARG A 99 21.91 -9.18 -6.18
C ARG A 99 23.32 -9.59 -5.76
N LYS A 100 24.05 -8.76 -5.01
CA LYS A 100 25.42 -9.05 -4.61
C LYS A 100 25.46 -9.79 -3.28
N PRO A 101 25.83 -11.09 -3.24
CA PRO A 101 25.74 -11.91 -2.03
C PRO A 101 26.47 -11.30 -0.82
N LEU A 102 27.64 -10.68 -1.06
CA LEU A 102 28.47 -10.09 -0.01
C LEU A 102 27.88 -8.84 0.64
N HIS A 103 26.94 -8.15 -0.03
CA HIS A 103 26.40 -6.88 0.43
C HIS A 103 24.86 -6.85 0.49
N THR A 104 24.20 -8.01 0.34
CA THR A 104 22.74 -8.11 0.29
C THR A 104 22.08 -7.51 1.53
N ALA A 105 22.59 -7.82 2.72
CA ALA A 105 22.04 -7.30 3.97
C ALA A 105 22.13 -5.77 4.05
N THR A 106 23.30 -5.20 3.70
CA THR A 106 23.52 -3.76 3.72
C THR A 106 22.67 -3.05 2.67
N GLN A 107 22.59 -3.60 1.46
CA GLN A 107 21.75 -3.02 0.38
C GLN A 107 20.29 -3.04 0.77
N TYR A 108 19.79 -4.14 1.29
CA TYR A 108 18.40 -4.26 1.75
C TYR A 108 18.09 -3.29 2.89
N ALA A 109 18.98 -3.18 3.88
CA ALA A 109 18.83 -2.26 5.00
C ALA A 109 18.79 -0.80 4.54
N LEU A 110 19.69 -0.39 3.62
CA LEU A 110 19.71 0.96 3.07
C LEU A 110 18.46 1.29 2.26
N LEU A 111 18.00 0.37 1.40
CA LEU A 111 16.79 0.57 0.61
C LEU A 111 15.54 0.66 1.50
N THR A 112 15.47 -0.18 2.53
CA THR A 112 14.37 -0.17 3.50
C THR A 112 14.38 1.11 4.33
N ALA A 113 15.55 1.57 4.77
CA ALA A 113 15.70 2.83 5.50
C ALA A 113 15.29 4.03 4.63
N LEU A 114 15.72 4.07 3.37
CA LEU A 114 15.33 5.12 2.42
C LEU A 114 13.81 5.15 2.20
N ALA A 115 13.19 3.98 2.03
CA ALA A 115 11.74 3.88 1.91
C ALA A 115 11.00 4.35 3.16
N ALA A 116 11.52 4.03 4.36
CA ALA A 116 10.96 4.49 5.63
C ALA A 116 11.07 6.01 5.78
N VAL A 117 12.21 6.59 5.44
CA VAL A 117 12.43 8.05 5.43
C VAL A 117 11.44 8.71 4.48
N GLY A 118 11.34 8.26 3.24
CA GLY A 118 10.39 8.79 2.26
C GLY A 118 8.95 8.76 2.76
N ARG A 119 8.53 7.63 3.32
CA ARG A 119 7.19 7.47 3.90
C ARG A 119 6.95 8.44 5.07
N THR A 120 7.92 8.61 5.97
CA THR A 120 7.79 9.51 7.12
C THR A 120 7.66 10.97 6.67
N TYR A 121 8.49 11.41 5.73
CA TYR A 121 8.40 12.78 5.20
C TYR A 121 7.08 13.04 4.46
N LEU A 122 6.63 12.11 3.63
CA LEU A 122 5.36 12.25 2.91
C LEU A 122 4.16 12.24 3.85
N SER A 123 4.20 11.45 4.93
CA SER A 123 3.10 11.40 5.91
C SER A 123 3.08 12.59 6.85
N SER A 124 4.19 13.30 7.04
CA SER A 124 4.26 14.46 7.97
C SER A 124 3.35 15.62 7.54
N GLY A 125 3.14 15.80 6.24
CA GLY A 125 2.24 16.82 5.69
C GLY A 125 0.77 16.39 5.58
N ALA A 126 0.47 15.12 5.81
CA ALA A 126 -0.86 14.55 5.58
C ALA A 126 -1.95 15.18 6.45
N GLY A 127 -1.65 15.46 7.72
CA GLY A 127 -2.60 16.12 8.63
C GLY A 127 -2.99 17.52 8.15
N PHE A 128 -2.02 18.32 7.76
CA PHE A 128 -2.25 19.68 7.25
C PHE A 128 -3.11 19.68 5.97
N ILE A 129 -2.84 18.74 5.04
CA ILE A 129 -3.63 18.59 3.83
C ILE A 129 -5.06 18.18 4.17
N ALA A 130 -5.26 17.22 5.07
CA ALA A 130 -6.58 16.75 5.48
C ALA A 130 -7.41 17.86 6.15
N GLU A 131 -6.79 18.68 7.00
CA GLU A 131 -7.46 19.83 7.64
C GLU A 131 -7.86 20.90 6.63
N SER A 132 -7.05 21.14 5.59
CA SER A 132 -7.30 22.20 4.60
C SER A 132 -8.30 21.80 3.52
N THR A 133 -8.34 20.52 3.13
CA THR A 133 -9.15 20.05 1.99
C THR A 133 -10.34 19.18 2.39
N GLY A 134 -10.38 18.73 3.64
CA GLY A 134 -11.36 17.76 4.12
C GLY A 134 -10.98 16.31 3.76
N TRP A 135 -11.50 15.36 4.55
CA TRP A 135 -11.10 13.95 4.49
C TRP A 135 -11.40 13.27 3.15
N ALA A 136 -12.56 13.57 2.53
CA ALA A 136 -12.92 12.98 1.25
C ALA A 136 -11.91 13.34 0.15
N TRP A 137 -11.56 14.60 0.04
CA TRP A 137 -10.57 15.09 -0.93
C TRP A 137 -9.15 14.65 -0.58
N PHE A 138 -8.82 14.56 0.71
CA PHE A 138 -7.54 14.03 1.15
C PHE A 138 -7.27 12.61 0.60
N PHE A 139 -8.23 11.70 0.69
CA PHE A 139 -8.05 10.34 0.15
C PHE A 139 -7.98 10.30 -1.37
N VAL A 140 -8.70 11.19 -2.07
CA VAL A 140 -8.55 11.35 -3.52
C VAL A 140 -7.14 11.86 -3.87
N ILE A 141 -6.61 12.83 -3.13
CA ILE A 141 -5.25 13.34 -3.32
C ILE A 141 -4.23 12.21 -3.07
N CYS A 142 -4.41 11.39 -2.03
CA CYS A 142 -3.56 10.22 -1.76
C CYS A 142 -3.59 9.22 -2.93
N MET A 143 -4.76 8.96 -3.51
CA MET A 143 -4.89 8.12 -4.69
C MET A 143 -4.13 8.73 -5.89
N LEU A 144 -4.31 10.03 -6.14
CA LEU A 144 -3.63 10.74 -7.23
C LEU A 144 -2.10 10.78 -7.02
N ALA A 145 -1.64 10.91 -5.77
CA ALA A 145 -0.22 10.85 -5.42
C ALA A 145 0.40 9.46 -5.70
N GLY A 146 -0.41 8.41 -5.83
CA GLY A 146 0.04 7.10 -6.30
C GLY A 146 0.31 7.04 -7.81
N ILE A 147 -0.28 7.93 -8.61
CA ILE A 147 -0.11 7.94 -10.07
C ILE A 147 1.36 8.09 -10.49
N PRO A 148 2.17 9.01 -9.95
CA PRO A 148 3.59 9.11 -10.28
C PRO A 148 4.35 7.80 -10.06
N SER A 149 4.01 7.03 -9.02
CA SER A 149 4.62 5.72 -8.75
C SER A 149 4.27 4.70 -9.83
N LEU A 150 3.02 4.67 -10.28
CA LEU A 150 2.57 3.80 -11.36
C LEU A 150 3.17 4.23 -12.71
N LEU A 151 3.31 5.52 -12.96
CA LEU A 151 4.00 6.04 -14.16
C LEU A 151 5.48 5.67 -14.14
N LEU A 152 6.15 5.77 -13.00
CA LEU A 152 7.52 5.32 -12.85
C LEU A 152 7.65 3.81 -13.08
N LEU A 153 6.72 3.02 -12.57
CA LEU A 153 6.66 1.57 -12.81
C LEU A 153 6.50 1.27 -14.30
N ALA A 154 5.60 1.97 -15.00
CA ALA A 154 5.41 1.84 -16.45
C ALA A 154 6.68 2.24 -17.22
N TRP A 155 7.34 3.31 -16.80
CA TRP A 155 8.59 3.77 -17.41
C TRP A 155 9.72 2.75 -17.24
N LEU A 156 9.90 2.22 -16.02
CA LEU A 156 10.88 1.17 -15.73
C LEU A 156 10.61 -0.11 -16.54
N GLN A 157 9.33 -0.48 -16.69
CA GLN A 157 8.95 -1.64 -17.47
C GLN A 157 9.25 -1.45 -18.96
N ARG A 158 8.96 -0.28 -19.52
CA ARG A 158 9.28 0.05 -20.93
C ARG A 158 10.79 0.06 -21.21
N HIS A 159 11.61 0.50 -20.25
CA HIS A 159 13.07 0.51 -20.37
C HIS A 159 13.72 -0.85 -20.04
N GLY A 160 12.91 -1.91 -19.89
CA GLY A 160 13.42 -3.26 -19.71
C GLY A 160 14.03 -3.56 -18.35
N HIS A 161 13.82 -2.69 -17.34
CA HIS A 161 14.34 -2.88 -15.99
C HIS A 161 13.98 -4.25 -15.40
N PHE A 162 12.76 -4.73 -15.66
CA PHE A 162 12.27 -5.99 -15.11
C PHE A 162 12.77 -7.23 -15.85
N LYS A 163 13.29 -7.11 -17.09
CA LYS A 163 13.87 -8.23 -17.85
C LYS A 163 15.03 -8.91 -17.12
N GLN A 164 15.75 -8.16 -16.30
CA GLN A 164 16.84 -8.68 -15.49
C GLN A 164 16.40 -9.63 -14.37
N PHE A 165 15.12 -9.61 -13.99
CA PHE A 165 14.53 -10.44 -12.93
C PHE A 165 13.78 -11.66 -13.48
N GLU A 166 13.58 -11.72 -14.80
CA GLU A 166 12.96 -12.89 -15.42
C GLU A 166 13.94 -14.07 -15.46
N PRO A 167 13.48 -15.29 -15.13
CA PRO A 167 14.31 -16.47 -15.29
C PRO A 167 14.70 -16.60 -16.78
N LYS A 168 16.01 -16.78 -17.03
CA LYS A 168 16.45 -17.10 -18.40
C LYS A 168 15.73 -18.38 -18.83
N ARG A 169 14.85 -18.26 -19.81
CA ARG A 169 14.31 -19.42 -20.49
C ARG A 169 15.49 -20.13 -21.20
N SER A 170 15.94 -21.22 -20.61
CA SER A 170 16.87 -22.19 -21.24
C SER A 170 16.11 -22.95 -22.31
#